data_e460f85b79fba9dfa96d7c4295519aa5
#
_entry.id   e460f85b79fba9dfa96d7c4295519aa5
#
_cell.length_a   1.000
_cell.length_b   1.000
_cell.length_c   1.000
_cell.angle_alpha   90.00
_cell.angle_beta   90.00
_cell.angle_gamma   90.00
#
_symmetry.space_group_name_H-M   'P 1'
#
loop_
_entity.id
_entity.type
_entity.pdbx_description
1 polymer ?
#
loop_
_entity_poly.entity_id
_entity_poly.type
_entity_poly.pdbx_seq_one_letter_code
_entity_poly.pdbx_strand_id
1 'polypeptide(L)'
;TIWWIWYATPVGPPAATLASTTMNMIAFMLFHTVSKKAPKALAYTTLVTAWITTEYWYTVGDFSWPWLILGNGFSHEVWAVQWYEYTGVFGGTLWVLLCNILIFEALRVRTVRRWIAAACAVAVPAAVSLTIWGSWEQPDEGTAEVSIVQPNVDCYDKFHSDTQRQEENILDLLTEVPAGAQFILLPETSVPGYYREPLLSDFWLGAADTPGEFWQTLADTLRSRHPEALLIAGANTTRHYPAGAQTETARAERFGNGYYDVFNTSVGLDSAGRTQLHHKGR
;
A
#
# COMPACT_ATOMS: atom_id res chain seq x y z
N THR A 1 -7.28 2.42 15.90
CA THR A 1 -6.49 2.55 14.66
C THR A 1 -6.91 1.51 13.63
N ILE A 2 -7.18 0.25 14.02
CA ILE A 2 -7.47 -0.88 13.11
C ILE A 2 -8.95 -1.28 13.10
N TRP A 3 -9.84 -0.47 13.66
CA TRP A 3 -11.29 -0.76 13.78
C TRP A 3 -11.97 -0.94 12.41
N TRP A 4 -11.48 -0.28 11.37
CA TRP A 4 -12.02 -0.36 10.00
C TRP A 4 -11.96 -1.78 9.40
N ILE A 5 -11.06 -2.65 9.89
CA ILE A 5 -10.96 -4.05 9.44
C ILE A 5 -12.23 -4.83 9.82
N TRP A 6 -12.96 -4.35 10.85
CA TRP A 6 -14.24 -4.96 11.25
C TRP A 6 -15.23 -5.03 10.09
N TYR A 7 -15.22 -4.02 9.22
CA TYR A 7 -16.09 -4.00 8.05
C TYR A 7 -15.70 -5.03 6.98
N ALA A 8 -14.46 -5.44 6.92
CA ALA A 8 -14.01 -6.49 6.00
C ALA A 8 -14.21 -7.89 6.62
N THR A 9 -13.89 -8.04 7.91
CA THR A 9 -14.07 -9.29 8.67
C THR A 9 -14.10 -9.01 10.17
N PRO A 10 -15.12 -9.45 10.91
CA PRO A 10 -15.23 -9.23 12.36
C PRO A 10 -14.09 -9.86 13.18
N VAL A 11 -13.46 -10.91 12.67
CA VAL A 11 -12.32 -11.59 13.32
C VAL A 11 -11.01 -10.82 13.10
N GLY A 12 -10.95 -9.95 12.09
CA GLY A 12 -9.74 -9.23 11.69
C GLY A 12 -9.12 -8.38 12.78
N PRO A 13 -9.85 -7.41 13.42
CA PRO A 13 -9.29 -6.56 14.46
C PRO A 13 -8.74 -7.33 15.67
N PRO A 14 -9.45 -8.32 16.26
CA PRO A 14 -8.91 -9.15 17.34
C PRO A 14 -7.65 -9.91 16.92
N ALA A 15 -7.63 -10.52 15.77
CA ALA A 15 -6.49 -11.28 15.26
C ALA A 15 -5.26 -10.38 15.04
N ALA A 16 -5.44 -9.25 14.36
CA ALA A 16 -4.38 -8.27 14.13
C ALA A 16 -3.83 -7.67 15.43
N THR A 17 -4.71 -7.38 16.40
CA THR A 17 -4.32 -6.89 17.73
C THR A 17 -3.49 -7.93 18.45
N LEU A 18 -3.92 -9.20 18.47
CA LEU A 18 -3.20 -10.28 19.13
C LEU A 18 -1.82 -10.50 18.51
N ALA A 19 -1.74 -10.56 17.17
CA ALA A 19 -0.48 -10.74 16.45
C ALA A 19 0.51 -9.60 16.74
N SER A 20 0.07 -8.34 16.57
CA SER A 20 0.91 -7.16 16.81
C SER A 20 1.35 -7.06 18.28
N THR A 21 0.45 -7.31 19.22
CA THR A 21 0.78 -7.30 20.66
C THR A 21 1.81 -8.37 20.99
N THR A 22 1.64 -9.59 20.45
CA THR A 22 2.59 -10.70 20.70
C THR A 22 3.99 -10.36 20.20
N MET A 23 4.11 -9.80 19.01
CA MET A 23 5.42 -9.41 18.43
C MET A 23 6.08 -8.29 19.23
N ASN A 24 5.34 -7.25 19.59
CA ASN A 24 5.85 -6.17 20.42
C ASN A 24 6.24 -6.66 21.83
N MET A 25 5.49 -7.62 22.37
CA MET A 25 5.80 -8.25 23.66
C MET A 25 7.15 -8.98 23.61
N ILE A 26 7.50 -9.63 22.51
CA ILE A 26 8.81 -10.28 22.35
C ILE A 26 9.94 -9.26 22.49
N ALA A 27 9.84 -8.10 21.84
CA ALA A 27 10.84 -7.04 21.98
C ALA A 27 10.99 -6.55 23.41
N PHE A 28 9.86 -6.35 24.12
CA PHE A 28 9.88 -5.99 25.54
C PHE A 28 10.43 -7.08 26.45
N MET A 29 10.13 -8.35 26.22
CA MET A 29 10.66 -9.46 27.00
C MET A 29 12.17 -9.62 26.84
N LEU A 30 12.68 -9.43 25.62
CA LEU A 30 14.12 -9.39 25.34
C LEU A 30 14.78 -8.25 26.11
N PHE A 31 14.25 -7.04 26.00
CA PHE A 31 14.70 -5.88 26.77
C PHE A 31 14.71 -6.16 28.29
N HIS A 32 13.60 -6.67 28.84
CA HIS A 32 13.47 -6.98 30.24
C HIS A 32 14.49 -8.01 30.69
N THR A 33 14.73 -9.04 29.90
CA THR A 33 15.69 -10.09 30.22
C THR A 33 17.12 -9.56 30.25
N VAL A 34 17.49 -8.77 29.25
CA VAL A 34 18.83 -8.16 29.14
C VAL A 34 19.03 -7.10 30.23
N SER A 35 18.00 -6.30 30.54
CA SER A 35 18.08 -5.22 31.54
C SER A 35 18.39 -5.71 32.96
N LYS A 36 18.11 -6.99 33.26
CA LYS A 36 18.44 -7.61 34.57
C LYS A 36 19.91 -7.94 34.74
N LYS A 37 20.64 -8.15 33.65
CA LYS A 37 21.99 -8.75 33.67
C LYS A 37 23.07 -7.91 32.98
N ALA A 38 22.66 -6.92 32.21
CA ALA A 38 23.56 -6.15 31.35
C ALA A 38 23.50 -4.64 31.63
N PRO A 39 24.52 -3.87 31.21
CA PRO A 39 24.49 -2.43 31.27
C PRO A 39 23.28 -1.85 30.52
N LYS A 40 22.74 -0.73 31.03
CA LYS A 40 21.55 -0.08 30.44
C LYS A 40 21.67 0.24 28.95
N ALA A 41 22.86 0.65 28.51
CA ALA A 41 23.08 0.91 27.08
C ALA A 41 22.76 -0.31 26.24
N LEU A 42 23.25 -1.50 26.65
CA LEU A 42 22.98 -2.74 25.92
C LEU A 42 21.49 -3.11 25.99
N ALA A 43 20.83 -2.90 27.15
CA ALA A 43 19.40 -3.15 27.27
C ALA A 43 18.57 -2.26 26.33
N TYR A 44 18.86 -0.95 26.27
CA TYR A 44 18.17 -0.04 25.34
C TYR A 44 18.47 -0.34 23.88
N THR A 45 19.71 -0.69 23.54
CA THR A 45 20.07 -1.16 22.19
C THR A 45 19.24 -2.40 21.84
N THR A 46 19.11 -3.36 22.75
CA THR A 46 18.28 -4.56 22.53
C THR A 46 16.81 -4.20 22.29
N LEU A 47 16.25 -3.25 23.05
CA LEU A 47 14.89 -2.79 22.83
C LEU A 47 14.70 -2.22 21.42
N VAL A 48 15.58 -1.30 21.03
CA VAL A 48 15.51 -0.61 19.75
C VAL A 48 15.68 -1.59 18.59
N THR A 49 16.71 -2.42 18.62
CA THR A 49 16.99 -3.38 17.54
C THR A 49 15.92 -4.44 17.43
N ALA A 50 15.47 -5.01 18.55
CA ALA A 50 14.40 -6.00 18.54
C ALA A 50 13.09 -5.42 18.01
N TRP A 51 12.73 -4.20 18.42
CA TRP A 51 11.53 -3.53 17.93
C TRP A 51 11.58 -3.29 16.41
N ILE A 52 12.63 -2.67 15.91
CA ILE A 52 12.79 -2.42 14.47
C ILE A 52 12.82 -3.74 13.69
N THR A 53 13.45 -4.80 14.24
CA THR A 53 13.46 -6.11 13.58
C THR A 53 12.05 -6.71 13.48
N THR A 54 11.21 -6.57 14.50
CA THR A 54 9.82 -7.04 14.43
C THR A 54 9.00 -6.24 13.42
N GLU A 55 9.18 -4.93 13.37
CA GLU A 55 8.52 -4.09 12.36
C GLU A 55 9.00 -4.41 10.95
N TYR A 56 10.30 -4.62 10.74
CA TYR A 56 10.84 -5.04 9.46
C TYR A 56 10.25 -6.39 9.00
N TRP A 57 10.09 -7.34 9.91
CA TRP A 57 9.43 -8.61 9.61
C TRP A 57 8.01 -8.40 9.08
N TYR A 58 7.27 -7.44 9.61
CA TYR A 58 5.93 -7.10 9.11
C TYR A 58 5.92 -6.55 7.68
N THR A 59 7.04 -6.10 7.15
CA THR A 59 7.11 -5.60 5.78
C THR A 59 7.55 -6.64 4.76
N VAL A 60 8.36 -7.62 5.17
CA VAL A 60 8.99 -8.61 4.26
C VAL A 60 8.47 -10.03 4.43
N GLY A 61 7.76 -10.32 5.52
CA GLY A 61 7.20 -11.65 5.79
C GLY A 61 5.99 -11.97 4.91
N ASP A 62 5.64 -13.25 4.83
CA ASP A 62 4.45 -13.72 4.11
C ASP A 62 3.16 -13.11 4.65
N PHE A 63 3.14 -12.81 5.95
CA PHE A 63 2.06 -12.06 6.61
C PHE A 63 2.45 -10.58 6.70
N SER A 64 2.41 -9.88 5.57
CA SER A 64 2.74 -8.45 5.50
C SER A 64 1.67 -7.60 6.20
N TRP A 65 2.06 -6.91 7.30
CA TRP A 65 1.17 -6.07 8.11
C TRP A 65 1.84 -4.74 8.53
N PRO A 66 2.14 -3.84 7.59
CA PRO A 66 2.92 -2.62 7.88
C PRO A 66 2.12 -1.49 8.57
N TRP A 67 0.84 -1.69 8.88
CA TRP A 67 -0.07 -0.63 9.33
C TRP A 67 0.25 -0.06 10.72
N LEU A 68 0.93 -0.81 11.59
CA LEU A 68 1.21 -0.42 12.97
C LEU A 68 2.70 -0.10 13.23
N ILE A 69 3.47 0.19 12.20
CA ILE A 69 4.86 0.66 12.32
C ILE A 69 4.84 2.03 13.00
N LEU A 70 5.66 2.21 14.07
CA LEU A 70 5.69 3.45 14.85
C LEU A 70 6.00 4.68 14.00
N GLY A 71 6.88 4.55 13.02
CA GLY A 71 7.21 5.63 12.10
C GLY A 71 6.03 6.13 11.27
N ASN A 72 5.02 5.30 11.01
CA ASN A 72 3.80 5.70 10.29
C ASN A 72 2.90 6.63 11.13
N GLY A 73 3.16 6.77 12.43
CA GLY A 73 2.39 7.67 13.31
C GLY A 73 2.42 9.14 12.90
N PHE A 74 3.35 9.55 12.02
CA PHE A 74 3.52 10.92 11.55
C PHE A 74 2.97 11.15 10.13
N SER A 75 2.11 10.29 9.63
CA SER A 75 1.56 10.38 8.26
C SER A 75 0.78 11.68 7.99
N HIS A 76 0.26 12.34 9.01
CA HIS A 76 -0.41 13.65 8.91
C HIS A 76 0.55 14.83 9.11
N GLU A 77 1.66 14.64 9.81
CA GLU A 77 2.67 15.66 10.10
C GLU A 77 3.85 15.58 9.13
N VAL A 78 3.56 15.52 7.83
CA VAL A 78 4.56 15.36 6.76
C VAL A 78 5.69 16.39 6.86
N TRP A 79 5.36 17.63 7.25
CA TRP A 79 6.31 18.70 7.48
C TRP A 79 7.36 18.41 8.58
N ALA A 80 7.04 17.53 9.52
CA ALA A 80 7.92 17.17 10.65
C ALA A 80 8.86 16.01 10.35
N VAL A 81 8.66 15.29 9.24
CA VAL A 81 9.36 14.03 8.94
C VAL A 81 9.97 13.98 7.52
N GLN A 82 10.31 15.13 6.94
CA GLN A 82 10.91 15.18 5.60
C GLN A 82 12.23 14.40 5.48
N TRP A 83 12.97 14.26 6.58
CA TRP A 83 14.17 13.44 6.64
C TRP A 83 13.92 11.91 6.45
N TYR A 84 12.64 11.47 6.40
CA TYR A 84 12.30 10.09 6.00
C TYR A 84 12.75 9.76 4.58
N GLU A 85 12.95 10.76 3.73
CA GLU A 85 13.55 10.58 2.42
C GLU A 85 14.90 9.83 2.49
N TYR A 86 15.67 10.05 3.56
CA TYR A 86 16.98 9.44 3.76
C TYR A 86 16.96 8.17 4.61
N THR A 87 16.02 8.05 5.54
CA THR A 87 16.02 7.00 6.56
C THR A 87 14.87 6.01 6.44
N GLY A 88 13.89 6.35 5.62
CA GLY A 88 12.64 5.63 5.55
C GLY A 88 11.82 5.68 6.85
N VAL A 89 10.74 4.93 6.88
CA VAL A 89 9.81 4.85 8.02
C VAL A 89 10.46 4.27 9.28
N PHE A 90 11.45 3.38 9.13
CA PHE A 90 12.17 2.80 10.26
C PHE A 90 13.07 3.81 10.98
N GLY A 91 13.54 4.85 10.29
CA GLY A 91 14.16 6.00 10.94
C GLY A 91 13.19 6.70 11.87
N GLY A 92 11.92 6.82 11.51
CA GLY A 92 10.86 7.32 12.37
C GLY A 92 10.65 6.45 13.61
N THR A 93 10.60 5.14 13.45
CA THR A 93 10.55 4.21 14.57
C THR A 93 11.74 4.38 15.52
N LEU A 94 12.96 4.46 14.97
CA LEU A 94 14.17 4.74 15.76
C LEU A 94 14.03 6.04 16.53
N TRP A 95 13.59 7.10 15.87
CA TRP A 95 13.40 8.41 16.49
C TRP A 95 12.42 8.36 17.66
N VAL A 96 11.25 7.75 17.47
CA VAL A 96 10.24 7.56 18.52
C VAL A 96 10.84 6.82 19.73
N LEU A 97 11.52 5.70 19.50
CA LEU A 97 12.12 4.90 20.56
C LEU A 97 13.22 5.66 21.32
N LEU A 98 14.08 6.40 20.61
CA LEU A 98 15.13 7.22 21.22
C LEU A 98 14.52 8.35 22.05
N CYS A 99 13.53 9.08 21.54
CA CYS A 99 12.83 10.12 22.29
C CYS A 99 12.21 9.54 23.58
N ASN A 100 11.54 8.40 23.50
CA ASN A 100 10.95 7.75 24.67
C ASN A 100 12.01 7.36 25.72
N ILE A 101 13.13 6.77 25.30
CA ILE A 101 14.24 6.40 26.20
C ILE A 101 14.83 7.64 26.87
N LEU A 102 15.09 8.70 26.11
CA LEU A 102 15.69 9.93 26.63
C LEU A 102 14.75 10.67 27.60
N ILE A 103 13.46 10.75 27.27
CA ILE A 103 12.44 11.34 28.14
C ILE A 103 12.31 10.50 29.43
N PHE A 104 12.26 9.19 29.33
CA PHE A 104 12.20 8.29 30.48
C PHE A 104 13.41 8.48 31.41
N GLU A 105 14.63 8.53 30.84
CA GLU A 105 15.85 8.76 31.63
C GLU A 105 15.90 10.18 32.23
N ALA A 106 15.35 11.20 31.54
CA ALA A 106 15.23 12.55 32.08
C ALA A 106 14.24 12.61 33.26
N LEU A 107 13.10 11.95 33.16
CA LEU A 107 12.12 11.83 34.25
C LEU A 107 12.69 11.09 35.47
N ARG A 108 13.50 10.05 35.23
CA ARG A 108 14.06 9.20 36.25
C ARG A 108 15.19 9.88 37.04
N VAL A 109 16.10 10.58 36.35
CA VAL A 109 17.32 11.17 36.99
C VAL A 109 17.16 12.66 37.26
N ARG A 110 16.26 13.34 36.58
CA ARG A 110 15.85 14.73 36.75
C ARG A 110 17.00 15.76 36.69
N THR A 111 18.02 15.51 35.84
CA THR A 111 19.11 16.48 35.62
C THR A 111 18.82 17.33 34.37
N VAL A 112 19.23 18.60 34.41
CA VAL A 112 19.08 19.55 33.28
C VAL A 112 19.70 18.98 32.00
N ARG A 113 20.89 18.36 32.09
CA ARG A 113 21.59 17.77 30.96
C ARG A 113 20.74 16.72 30.23
N ARG A 114 19.97 15.89 30.96
CA ARG A 114 19.10 14.87 30.35
C ARG A 114 17.87 15.47 29.70
N TRP A 115 17.32 16.51 30.31
CA TRP A 115 16.22 17.24 29.70
C TRP A 115 16.65 17.95 28.41
N ILE A 116 17.85 18.53 28.38
CA ILE A 116 18.42 19.10 27.14
C ILE A 116 18.56 18.00 26.08
N ALA A 117 19.12 16.83 26.43
CA ALA A 117 19.26 15.73 25.48
C ALA A 117 17.90 15.26 24.91
N ALA A 118 16.87 15.12 25.76
CA ALA A 118 15.54 14.78 25.34
C ALA A 118 14.91 15.85 24.42
N ALA A 119 15.06 17.13 24.78
CA ALA A 119 14.57 18.24 23.96
C ALA A 119 15.29 18.31 22.62
N CYS A 120 16.61 18.11 22.57
CA CYS A 120 17.37 18.06 21.32
C CYS A 120 16.95 16.88 20.44
N ALA A 121 16.68 15.71 21.02
CA ALA A 121 16.22 14.56 20.25
C ALA A 121 14.89 14.80 19.53
N VAL A 122 14.03 15.65 20.07
CA VAL A 122 12.77 16.07 19.41
C VAL A 122 13.03 17.24 18.44
N ALA A 123 13.72 18.27 18.92
CA ALA A 123 13.84 19.55 18.20
C ALA A 123 14.76 19.46 16.97
N VAL A 124 15.87 18.71 17.05
CA VAL A 124 16.84 18.65 15.95
C VAL A 124 16.27 17.99 14.69
N PRO A 125 15.66 16.80 14.75
CA PRO A 125 15.02 16.21 13.57
C PRO A 125 13.88 17.06 13.01
N ALA A 126 13.08 17.70 13.88
CA ALA A 126 12.04 18.63 13.46
C ALA A 126 12.62 19.85 12.73
N ALA A 127 13.71 20.45 13.23
CA ALA A 127 14.39 21.57 12.57
C ALA A 127 14.98 21.15 11.22
N VAL A 128 15.61 19.97 11.13
CA VAL A 128 16.12 19.41 9.87
C VAL A 128 14.95 19.23 8.88
N SER A 129 13.83 18.69 9.33
CA SER A 129 12.65 18.51 8.50
C SER A 129 12.10 19.82 7.96
N LEU A 130 11.97 20.83 8.83
CA LEU A 130 11.51 22.16 8.41
C LEU A 130 12.48 22.83 7.41
N THR A 131 13.79 22.58 7.54
CA THR A 131 14.78 23.07 6.57
C THR A 131 14.59 22.41 5.21
N ILE A 132 14.41 21.08 5.17
CA ILE A 132 14.14 20.33 3.93
C ILE A 132 12.82 20.81 3.31
N TRP A 133 11.77 20.91 4.12
CA TRP A 133 10.45 21.39 3.69
C TRP A 133 10.52 22.80 3.08
N GLY A 134 11.23 23.72 3.73
CA GLY A 134 11.34 25.11 3.27
C GLY A 134 12.28 25.32 2.08
N SER A 135 13.19 24.37 1.82
CA SER A 135 14.09 24.39 0.66
C SER A 135 13.55 23.61 -0.54
N TRP A 136 12.42 22.90 -0.38
CA TRP A 136 11.83 22.14 -1.46
C TRP A 136 11.13 23.08 -2.45
N GLU A 137 11.55 23.04 -3.69
CA GLU A 137 10.92 23.72 -4.80
C GLU A 137 10.21 22.71 -5.66
N GLN A 138 8.93 22.96 -5.96
CA GLN A 138 8.19 22.11 -6.86
C GLN A 138 8.76 22.26 -8.28
N PRO A 139 9.24 21.17 -8.91
CA PRO A 139 9.66 21.24 -10.30
C PRO A 139 8.50 21.74 -11.16
N ASP A 140 8.77 22.72 -12.02
CA ASP A 140 7.79 23.17 -13.00
C ASP A 140 7.83 22.23 -14.23
N GLU A 141 7.26 21.04 -14.06
CA GLU A 141 7.15 20.02 -15.13
C GLU A 141 5.83 20.13 -15.91
N GLY A 142 5.09 21.23 -15.69
CA GLY A 142 3.76 21.41 -16.25
C GLY A 142 2.64 20.84 -15.39
N THR A 143 1.43 20.92 -15.90
CA THR A 143 0.22 20.40 -15.25
C THR A 143 -0.49 19.42 -16.15
N ALA A 144 -1.08 18.37 -15.58
CA ALA A 144 -1.94 17.43 -16.28
C ALA A 144 -3.37 17.52 -15.72
N GLU A 145 -4.36 17.42 -16.60
CA GLU A 145 -5.76 17.34 -16.20
C GLU A 145 -6.11 15.90 -15.85
N VAL A 146 -6.40 15.65 -14.57
CA VAL A 146 -6.67 14.31 -14.05
C VAL A 146 -8.08 14.24 -13.52
N SER A 147 -8.88 13.29 -14.01
CA SER A 147 -10.21 12.98 -13.48
C SER A 147 -10.16 11.68 -12.68
N ILE A 148 -10.66 11.73 -11.46
CA ILE A 148 -10.76 10.55 -10.58
C ILE A 148 -12.19 10.04 -10.61
N VAL A 149 -12.38 8.81 -11.05
CA VAL A 149 -13.67 8.13 -11.11
C VAL A 149 -13.76 7.15 -9.95
N GLN A 150 -14.70 7.41 -9.02
CA GLN A 150 -14.88 6.60 -7.81
C GLN A 150 -16.22 5.83 -7.88
N PRO A 151 -16.23 4.53 -8.25
CA PRO A 151 -17.47 3.74 -8.36
C PRO A 151 -18.20 3.51 -7.03
N ASN A 152 -17.51 3.68 -5.90
CA ASN A 152 -18.06 3.57 -4.55
C ASN A 152 -18.84 2.27 -4.29
N VAL A 153 -18.30 1.15 -4.77
CA VAL A 153 -18.86 -0.18 -4.53
C VAL A 153 -18.60 -0.59 -3.09
N ASP A 154 -19.66 -1.05 -2.39
CA ASP A 154 -19.55 -1.57 -1.02
C ASP A 154 -18.61 -2.78 -0.98
N CYS A 155 -17.77 -2.86 0.08
CA CYS A 155 -16.78 -3.92 0.21
C CYS A 155 -17.39 -5.33 0.33
N TYR A 156 -18.62 -5.45 0.83
CA TYR A 156 -19.35 -6.71 0.91
C TYR A 156 -19.96 -7.10 -0.43
N ASP A 157 -20.33 -6.13 -1.24
CA ASP A 157 -20.96 -6.36 -2.55
C ASP A 157 -19.93 -6.53 -3.66
N LYS A 158 -18.70 -6.04 -3.48
CA LYS A 158 -17.67 -5.97 -4.52
C LYS A 158 -17.40 -7.29 -5.25
N PHE A 159 -17.48 -8.43 -4.54
CA PHE A 159 -17.21 -9.76 -5.08
C PHE A 159 -18.46 -10.63 -5.19
N HIS A 160 -19.63 -10.13 -4.77
CA HIS A 160 -20.88 -10.87 -4.71
C HIS A 160 -22.01 -10.22 -5.51
N SER A 161 -21.89 -8.94 -5.85
CA SER A 161 -22.88 -8.23 -6.64
C SER A 161 -22.74 -8.52 -8.13
N ASP A 162 -23.78 -8.17 -8.87
CA ASP A 162 -23.85 -8.29 -10.31
C ASP A 162 -22.70 -7.51 -10.98
N THR A 163 -21.83 -8.24 -11.69
CA THR A 163 -20.72 -7.70 -12.46
C THR A 163 -21.18 -6.66 -13.46
N GLN A 164 -22.28 -6.95 -14.18
CA GLN A 164 -22.84 -6.05 -15.17
C GLN A 164 -23.25 -4.70 -14.56
N ARG A 165 -23.84 -4.69 -13.39
CA ARG A 165 -24.21 -3.45 -12.69
C ARG A 165 -23.00 -2.62 -12.30
N GLN A 166 -21.90 -3.26 -11.90
CA GLN A 166 -20.65 -2.54 -11.59
C GLN A 166 -20.03 -1.95 -12.86
N GLU A 167 -20.05 -2.66 -13.97
CA GLU A 167 -19.58 -2.19 -15.28
C GLU A 167 -20.42 -1.01 -15.79
N GLU A 168 -21.74 -1.11 -15.72
CA GLU A 168 -22.68 -0.02 -16.07
C GLU A 168 -22.41 1.23 -15.23
N ASN A 169 -22.20 1.10 -13.91
CA ASN A 169 -21.87 2.20 -13.04
C ASN A 169 -20.55 2.90 -13.44
N ILE A 170 -19.54 2.14 -13.83
CA ILE A 170 -18.27 2.72 -14.32
C ILE A 170 -18.53 3.50 -15.62
N LEU A 171 -19.28 2.94 -16.56
CA LEU A 171 -19.59 3.58 -17.84
C LEU A 171 -20.39 4.87 -17.64
N ASP A 172 -21.37 4.87 -16.74
CA ASP A 172 -22.16 6.05 -16.39
C ASP A 172 -21.27 7.17 -15.84
N LEU A 173 -20.39 6.84 -14.88
CA LEU A 173 -19.45 7.79 -14.29
C LEU A 173 -18.46 8.37 -15.35
N LEU A 174 -18.04 7.56 -16.31
CA LEU A 174 -17.19 8.03 -17.41
C LEU A 174 -17.89 9.08 -18.30
N THR A 175 -19.22 9.09 -18.31
CA THR A 175 -19.97 10.14 -19.04
C THR A 175 -19.88 11.52 -18.38
N GLU A 176 -19.58 11.58 -17.09
CA GLU A 176 -19.45 12.82 -16.30
C GLU A 176 -18.02 13.39 -16.36
N VAL A 177 -17.05 12.64 -16.87
CA VAL A 177 -15.66 13.08 -17.00
C VAL A 177 -15.55 14.24 -17.98
N PRO A 178 -14.87 15.36 -17.62
CA PRO A 178 -14.64 16.48 -18.54
C PRO A 178 -13.90 16.07 -19.82
N ALA A 179 -14.26 16.66 -20.96
CA ALA A 179 -13.66 16.32 -22.26
C ALA A 179 -12.14 16.61 -22.37
N GLY A 180 -11.61 17.48 -21.50
CA GLY A 180 -10.19 17.84 -21.48
C GLY A 180 -9.31 16.93 -20.61
N ALA A 181 -9.87 15.92 -19.96
CA ALA A 181 -9.09 15.02 -19.11
C ALA A 181 -8.01 14.30 -19.90
N GLN A 182 -6.77 14.41 -19.44
CA GLN A 182 -5.62 13.70 -20.00
C GLN A 182 -5.44 12.32 -19.36
N PHE A 183 -5.79 12.21 -18.06
CA PHE A 183 -5.78 10.97 -17.32
C PHE A 183 -7.12 10.75 -16.63
N ILE A 184 -7.63 9.52 -16.72
CA ILE A 184 -8.83 9.09 -16.03
C ILE A 184 -8.43 7.94 -15.11
N LEU A 185 -8.56 8.14 -13.78
CA LEU A 185 -8.08 7.18 -12.78
C LEU A 185 -9.25 6.48 -12.10
N LEU A 186 -9.24 5.17 -12.09
CA LEU A 186 -10.12 4.33 -11.30
C LEU A 186 -9.34 3.65 -10.16
N PRO A 187 -9.98 3.34 -9.03
CA PRO A 187 -9.29 2.74 -7.87
C PRO A 187 -8.85 1.29 -8.10
N GLU A 188 -8.14 0.77 -7.10
CA GLU A 188 -7.66 -0.62 -7.05
C GLU A 188 -8.81 -1.61 -7.22
N THR A 189 -8.64 -2.58 -8.12
CA THR A 189 -9.63 -3.64 -8.42
C THR A 189 -11.04 -3.10 -8.68
N SER A 190 -11.14 -1.94 -9.32
CA SER A 190 -12.43 -1.30 -9.66
C SER A 190 -13.15 -2.01 -10.80
N VAL A 191 -12.39 -2.55 -11.76
CA VAL A 191 -12.94 -3.34 -12.84
C VAL A 191 -13.25 -4.73 -12.32
N PRO A 192 -14.53 -5.15 -12.32
CA PRO A 192 -14.93 -6.43 -11.77
C PRO A 192 -14.46 -7.59 -12.67
N GLY A 193 -14.30 -8.78 -12.06
CA GLY A 193 -13.93 -10.00 -12.81
C GLY A 193 -12.43 -10.28 -12.79
N TYR A 194 -12.05 -11.27 -13.61
CA TYR A 194 -10.67 -11.72 -13.82
C TYR A 194 -10.38 -11.78 -15.31
N TYR A 195 -9.24 -11.24 -15.72
CA TYR A 195 -8.88 -11.08 -17.12
C TYR A 195 -7.57 -11.76 -17.45
N ARG A 196 -7.52 -12.49 -18.56
CA ARG A 196 -6.32 -13.21 -19.00
C ARG A 196 -5.38 -12.28 -19.76
N GLU A 197 -4.11 -12.27 -19.35
CA GLU A 197 -3.07 -11.54 -20.03
C GLU A 197 -2.60 -12.23 -21.34
N PRO A 198 -2.09 -11.47 -22.30
CA PRO A 198 -1.89 -10.01 -22.30
C PRO A 198 -3.10 -9.19 -22.78
N LEU A 199 -4.08 -9.84 -23.44
CA LEU A 199 -5.18 -9.16 -24.12
C LEU A 199 -6.36 -8.79 -23.24
N LEU A 200 -6.30 -9.08 -21.94
CA LEU A 200 -7.42 -8.89 -21.01
C LEU A 200 -8.71 -9.60 -21.45
N SER A 201 -8.58 -10.78 -22.05
CA SER A 201 -9.72 -11.64 -22.36
C SER A 201 -10.35 -12.19 -21.10
N ASP A 202 -11.66 -12.48 -21.13
CA ASP A 202 -12.37 -13.01 -19.97
C ASP A 202 -11.81 -14.38 -19.55
N PHE A 203 -11.45 -14.49 -18.28
CA PHE A 203 -10.82 -15.69 -17.73
C PHE A 203 -11.68 -16.95 -17.89
N TRP A 204 -13.01 -16.81 -17.68
CA TRP A 204 -13.95 -17.94 -17.65
C TRP A 204 -14.45 -18.36 -19.03
N LEU A 205 -14.37 -17.49 -20.04
CA LEU A 205 -14.91 -17.76 -21.38
C LEU A 205 -13.90 -18.46 -22.31
N GLY A 206 -12.67 -18.67 -21.86
CA GLY A 206 -11.67 -19.45 -22.62
C GLY A 206 -11.18 -18.83 -23.93
N ALA A 207 -11.68 -17.67 -24.31
CA ALA A 207 -11.27 -16.95 -25.51
C ALA A 207 -9.97 -16.19 -25.23
N ALA A 208 -8.85 -16.75 -25.67
CA ALA A 208 -7.53 -16.14 -25.42
C ALA A 208 -7.13 -15.07 -26.46
N ASP A 209 -7.85 -14.95 -27.57
CA ASP A 209 -7.39 -14.25 -28.76
C ASP A 209 -8.04 -12.87 -28.94
N THR A 210 -8.99 -12.48 -28.11
CA THR A 210 -9.67 -11.18 -28.15
C THR A 210 -9.76 -10.56 -26.77
N PRO A 211 -9.67 -9.22 -26.65
CA PRO A 211 -9.95 -8.52 -25.39
C PRO A 211 -11.35 -8.82 -24.90
N GLY A 212 -11.55 -8.81 -23.57
CA GLY A 212 -12.86 -8.95 -22.95
C GLY A 212 -13.82 -7.85 -23.40
N GLU A 213 -15.11 -8.16 -23.45
CA GLU A 213 -16.16 -7.26 -23.95
C GLU A 213 -16.15 -5.91 -23.23
N PHE A 214 -15.98 -5.93 -21.91
CA PHE A 214 -15.96 -4.70 -21.12
C PHE A 214 -14.75 -3.81 -21.45
N TRP A 215 -13.56 -4.38 -21.66
CA TRP A 215 -12.36 -3.63 -22.06
C TRP A 215 -12.49 -3.01 -23.47
N GLN A 216 -13.17 -3.68 -24.37
CA GLN A 216 -13.53 -3.15 -25.69
C GLN A 216 -14.50 -1.96 -25.54
N THR A 217 -15.53 -2.11 -24.71
CA THR A 217 -16.50 -1.04 -24.42
C THR A 217 -15.84 0.18 -23.79
N LEU A 218 -14.88 -0.02 -22.89
CA LEU A 218 -14.08 1.08 -22.31
C LEU A 218 -13.26 1.79 -23.40
N ALA A 219 -12.58 1.06 -24.29
CA ALA A 219 -11.82 1.64 -25.38
C ALA A 219 -12.70 2.43 -26.35
N ASP A 220 -13.90 1.92 -26.67
CA ASP A 220 -14.87 2.61 -27.52
C ASP A 220 -15.42 3.88 -26.85
N THR A 221 -15.64 3.83 -25.53
CA THR A 221 -16.04 4.99 -24.74
C THR A 221 -14.94 6.06 -24.74
N LEU A 222 -13.68 5.67 -24.54
CA LEU A 222 -12.56 6.59 -24.63
C LEU A 222 -12.46 7.19 -26.02
N ARG A 223 -12.54 6.38 -27.07
CA ARG A 223 -12.45 6.84 -28.48
C ARG A 223 -13.52 7.87 -28.81
N SER A 224 -14.72 7.70 -28.31
CA SER A 224 -15.85 8.57 -28.62
C SER A 224 -15.88 9.85 -27.79
N ARG A 225 -15.44 9.82 -26.54
CA ARG A 225 -15.60 10.92 -25.59
C ARG A 225 -14.30 11.56 -25.12
N HIS A 226 -13.23 10.77 -25.00
CA HIS A 226 -11.93 11.17 -24.44
C HIS A 226 -10.76 10.64 -25.26
N PRO A 227 -10.66 10.96 -26.57
CA PRO A 227 -9.72 10.32 -27.50
C PRO A 227 -8.25 10.51 -27.11
N GLU A 228 -7.92 11.58 -26.38
CA GLU A 228 -6.55 11.89 -25.91
C GLU A 228 -6.27 11.38 -24.49
N ALA A 229 -7.27 10.84 -23.81
CA ALA A 229 -7.09 10.40 -22.41
C ALA A 229 -6.46 9.01 -22.31
N LEU A 230 -5.65 8.82 -21.28
CA LEU A 230 -5.22 7.51 -20.79
C LEU A 230 -6.08 7.13 -19.58
N LEU A 231 -6.84 6.04 -19.71
CA LEU A 231 -7.55 5.43 -18.59
C LEU A 231 -6.59 4.55 -17.81
N ILE A 232 -6.53 4.71 -16.49
CA ILE A 232 -5.76 3.85 -15.58
C ILE A 232 -6.73 3.23 -14.59
N ALA A 233 -6.92 1.92 -14.67
CA ALA A 233 -7.89 1.19 -13.85
C ALA A 233 -7.26 -0.01 -13.13
N GLY A 234 -7.67 -0.25 -11.89
CA GLY A 234 -7.29 -1.46 -11.16
C GLY A 234 -8.17 -2.65 -11.56
N ALA A 235 -7.54 -3.79 -11.86
CA ALA A 235 -8.21 -5.04 -12.23
C ALA A 235 -7.48 -6.26 -11.66
N ASN A 236 -8.16 -7.39 -11.58
CA ASN A 236 -7.52 -8.68 -11.36
C ASN A 236 -7.14 -9.30 -12.71
N THR A 237 -5.86 -9.61 -12.90
CA THR A 237 -5.40 -10.28 -14.10
C THR A 237 -4.82 -11.66 -13.80
N THR A 238 -4.74 -12.49 -14.82
CA THR A 238 -4.19 -13.84 -14.72
C THR A 238 -3.20 -14.09 -15.84
N ARG A 239 -2.05 -14.65 -15.49
CA ARG A 239 -1.05 -15.14 -16.45
C ARG A 239 -1.02 -16.65 -16.41
N HIS A 240 -1.16 -17.28 -17.58
CA HIS A 240 -1.22 -18.71 -17.72
C HIS A 240 0.09 -19.30 -18.18
N TYR A 241 0.41 -20.50 -17.68
CA TYR A 241 1.65 -21.22 -17.96
C TYR A 241 1.36 -22.66 -18.34
N PRO A 242 2.06 -23.21 -19.34
CA PRO A 242 2.06 -24.65 -19.58
C PRO A 242 2.74 -25.39 -18.42
N ALA A 243 2.46 -26.66 -18.27
CA ALA A 243 3.11 -27.50 -17.27
C ALA A 243 4.66 -27.47 -17.45
N GLY A 244 5.37 -27.25 -16.36
CA GLY A 244 6.83 -27.12 -16.33
C GLY A 244 7.38 -25.71 -16.53
N ALA A 245 6.55 -24.70 -16.86
CA ALA A 245 6.93 -23.30 -16.98
C ALA A 245 6.30 -22.40 -15.92
N GLN A 246 5.56 -22.98 -14.97
CA GLN A 246 4.88 -22.26 -13.89
C GLN A 246 5.85 -21.66 -12.86
N THR A 247 5.43 -20.59 -12.22
CA THR A 247 6.10 -20.02 -11.06
C THR A 247 5.86 -20.86 -9.80
N GLU A 248 6.58 -20.59 -8.71
CA GLU A 248 6.34 -21.26 -7.41
C GLU A 248 4.98 -20.90 -6.81
N THR A 249 4.39 -19.75 -7.18
CA THR A 249 3.10 -19.27 -6.68
C THR A 249 1.93 -19.69 -7.55
N ALA A 250 2.20 -20.23 -8.73
CA ALA A 250 1.15 -20.57 -9.69
C ALA A 250 0.24 -21.69 -9.20
N ARG A 251 -1.05 -21.51 -9.42
CA ARG A 251 -2.12 -22.45 -9.07
C ARG A 251 -2.41 -23.35 -10.26
N ALA A 252 -2.74 -24.61 -9.99
CA ALA A 252 -3.20 -25.52 -11.05
C ALA A 252 -4.57 -25.06 -11.57
N GLU A 253 -4.76 -25.12 -12.88
CA GLU A 253 -6.08 -24.91 -13.50
C GLU A 253 -7.05 -26.02 -13.05
N ARG A 254 -8.29 -25.64 -12.80
CA ARG A 254 -9.33 -26.60 -12.39
C ARG A 254 -9.68 -27.59 -13.50
N PHE A 255 -9.55 -27.15 -14.75
CA PHE A 255 -9.84 -27.93 -15.94
C PHE A 255 -8.67 -27.77 -16.91
N GLY A 256 -7.87 -28.82 -17.10
CA GLY A 256 -6.69 -28.80 -17.96
C GLY A 256 -5.42 -29.19 -17.23
N ASN A 257 -4.29 -29.05 -17.91
CA ASN A 257 -2.93 -29.36 -17.38
C ASN A 257 -2.08 -28.08 -17.21
N GLY A 258 -2.72 -26.92 -17.20
CA GLY A 258 -2.07 -25.62 -17.08
C GLY A 258 -1.98 -25.14 -15.63
N TYR A 259 -1.25 -24.05 -15.50
CA TYR A 259 -1.11 -23.30 -14.25
C TYR A 259 -1.37 -21.81 -14.50
N TYR A 260 -1.75 -21.07 -13.46
CA TYR A 260 -1.92 -19.63 -13.57
C TYR A 260 -1.55 -18.91 -12.27
N ASP A 261 -1.02 -17.70 -12.41
CA ASP A 261 -0.91 -16.73 -11.34
C ASP A 261 -2.02 -15.69 -11.45
N VAL A 262 -2.40 -15.13 -10.30
CA VAL A 262 -3.36 -14.01 -10.20
C VAL A 262 -2.60 -12.78 -9.72
N PHE A 263 -2.80 -11.66 -10.41
CA PHE A 263 -2.20 -10.38 -10.07
C PHE A 263 -3.25 -9.33 -9.79
N ASN A 264 -2.95 -8.47 -8.83
CA ASN A 264 -3.60 -7.17 -8.71
C ASN A 264 -2.84 -6.22 -9.64
N THR A 265 -3.52 -5.75 -10.67
CA THR A 265 -2.89 -5.08 -11.81
C THR A 265 -3.47 -3.68 -12.01
N SER A 266 -2.60 -2.72 -12.22
CA SER A 266 -2.97 -1.44 -12.82
C SER A 266 -2.90 -1.57 -14.33
N VAL A 267 -4.00 -1.27 -15.00
CA VAL A 267 -4.16 -1.36 -16.45
C VAL A 267 -4.26 0.05 -17.00
N GLY A 268 -3.31 0.44 -17.84
CA GLY A 268 -3.44 1.62 -18.70
C GLY A 268 -4.12 1.22 -20.00
N LEU A 269 -5.17 1.94 -20.40
CA LEU A 269 -5.92 1.72 -21.64
C LEU A 269 -6.04 3.05 -22.40
N ASP A 270 -5.66 3.06 -23.68
CA ASP A 270 -5.86 4.21 -24.56
C ASP A 270 -7.09 4.04 -25.48
N SER A 271 -7.43 5.12 -26.20
CA SER A 271 -8.56 5.14 -27.14
C SER A 271 -8.37 4.22 -28.36
N ALA A 272 -7.15 3.76 -28.64
CA ALA A 272 -6.87 2.76 -29.68
C ALA A 272 -7.05 1.31 -29.17
N GLY A 273 -7.35 1.12 -27.88
CA GLY A 273 -7.49 -0.19 -27.26
C GLY A 273 -6.15 -0.82 -26.88
N ARG A 274 -5.05 -0.06 -26.90
CA ARG A 274 -3.75 -0.56 -26.45
C ARG A 274 -3.68 -0.55 -24.94
N THR A 275 -3.17 -1.64 -24.38
CA THR A 275 -3.08 -1.83 -22.93
C THR A 275 -1.63 -1.86 -22.45
N GLN A 276 -1.41 -1.29 -21.26
CA GLN A 276 -0.18 -1.40 -20.49
C GLN A 276 -0.51 -1.99 -19.13
N LEU A 277 0.23 -3.02 -18.71
CA LEU A 277 -0.04 -3.75 -17.47
C LEU A 277 1.10 -3.52 -16.48
N HIS A 278 0.75 -3.14 -15.26
CA HIS A 278 1.67 -3.03 -14.14
C HIS A 278 1.13 -3.82 -12.95
N HIS A 279 1.81 -4.90 -12.60
CA HIS A 279 1.45 -5.72 -11.44
C HIS A 279 1.85 -5.03 -10.16
N LYS A 280 0.98 -5.08 -9.16
CA LYS A 280 1.30 -4.60 -7.82
C LYS A 280 2.49 -5.39 -7.28
N GLY A 281 3.57 -4.69 -6.93
CA GLY A 281 4.72 -5.27 -6.24
C GLY A 281 4.34 -5.74 -4.83
N ARG A 282 5.15 -6.65 -4.27
CA ARG A 282 5.03 -7.07 -2.87
C ARG A 282 5.41 -5.95 -1.92
#